data_5a83242f7fcc748de8c261496f1a6b8f
#
_entry.id   5a83242f7fcc748de8c261496f1a6b8f
#
_cell.length_a   1.000
_cell.length_b   1.000
_cell.length_c   1.000
_cell.angle_alpha   90.00
_cell.angle_beta   90.00
_cell.angle_gamma   90.00
#
_symmetry.space_group_name_H-M   'P 1'
#
loop_
_entity.id
_entity.type
_entity.pdbx_description
1 polymer ?
#
loop_
_entity_poly.entity_id
_entity_poly.type
_entity_poly.pdbx_seq_one_letter_code
_entity_poly.pdbx_strand_id
1 'polypeptide(L)'
;KMNERLILVTNDDGYDSKGMEAAIEVARAFGRVVVVAPETTQSGMSQAITMYNPLYLRRIREEEGVAVYAFSGTPVDCVKMAFDYLLRDERVDMVISGVNHGSNSAVNVLYSGTMGAAIEGSFYGCPAVGLSLDDHGADADFAAAVVYGRRIVGDIFAAEVELPLCLNVNVPVGSVGELKGMKLCRQNRGFWREEFYRHEDPRGREYFWLTGEFVNGEPEATDTDEWALANKYVAVVPVQVDLTDYRQLKNLTKVLK
;
A
#
# COMPACT_ATOMS: atom_id res chain seq x y z
N LYS A 1 14.32 -20.01 22.88
CA LYS A 1 13.12 -19.30 22.42
C LYS A 1 13.44 -18.84 21.01
N MET A 2 12.76 -19.37 19.98
CA MET A 2 12.75 -18.73 18.67
C MET A 2 12.24 -17.32 18.91
N ASN A 3 12.98 -16.29 18.46
CA ASN A 3 12.49 -14.92 18.54
C ASN A 3 11.18 -14.89 17.75
N GLU A 4 10.09 -14.51 18.39
CA GLU A 4 8.80 -14.28 17.73
C GLU A 4 8.99 -13.13 16.75
N ARG A 5 8.57 -13.32 15.50
CA ARG A 5 8.66 -12.25 14.49
C ARG A 5 7.85 -11.02 14.92
N LEU A 6 8.33 -9.85 14.54
CA LEU A 6 7.65 -8.58 14.74
C LEU A 6 7.21 -8.00 13.38
N ILE A 7 5.93 -7.77 13.24
CA ILE A 7 5.34 -7.22 12.02
C ILE A 7 4.75 -5.85 12.31
N LEU A 8 5.24 -4.85 11.59
CA LEU A 8 4.66 -3.51 11.59
C LEU A 8 3.50 -3.46 10.59
N VAL A 9 2.33 -3.00 11.04
CA VAL A 9 1.16 -2.80 10.18
C VAL A 9 0.78 -1.32 10.16
N THR A 10 0.47 -0.80 9.00
CA THR A 10 -0.03 0.56 8.78
C THR A 10 -1.04 0.59 7.63
N ASN A 11 -1.63 1.74 7.34
CA ASN A 11 -2.50 1.98 6.18
C ASN A 11 -2.66 3.48 5.94
N ASP A 12 -3.51 3.88 4.99
CA ASP A 12 -3.97 5.24 4.77
C ASP A 12 -5.47 5.46 5.02
N ASP A 13 -6.23 4.39 5.33
CA ASP A 13 -7.67 4.47 5.64
C ASP A 13 -7.97 4.80 7.10
N GLY A 14 -6.96 4.66 7.98
CA GLY A 14 -7.08 4.90 9.43
C GLY A 14 -7.03 3.62 10.27
N TYR A 15 -6.68 3.80 11.55
CA TYR A 15 -6.43 2.69 12.49
C TYR A 15 -7.66 1.81 12.79
N ASP A 16 -8.88 2.30 12.56
CA ASP A 16 -10.17 1.64 12.83
C ASP A 16 -10.89 1.16 11.57
N SER A 17 -10.23 1.21 10.40
CA SER A 17 -10.81 0.75 9.14
C SER A 17 -10.96 -0.78 9.07
N LYS A 18 -11.93 -1.27 8.29
CA LYS A 18 -12.11 -2.71 8.02
C LYS A 18 -10.85 -3.33 7.40
N GLY A 19 -10.19 -2.58 6.51
CA GLY A 19 -8.94 -3.00 5.89
C GLY A 19 -7.79 -3.15 6.88
N MET A 20 -7.74 -2.31 7.93
CA MET A 20 -6.77 -2.46 9.02
C MET A 20 -6.95 -3.78 9.77
N GLU A 21 -8.18 -4.15 10.10
CA GLU A 21 -8.44 -5.43 10.77
C GLU A 21 -8.04 -6.62 9.88
N ALA A 22 -8.29 -6.53 8.57
CA ALA A 22 -7.85 -7.54 7.61
C ALA A 22 -6.30 -7.64 7.55
N ALA A 23 -5.59 -6.51 7.57
CA ALA A 23 -4.13 -6.50 7.59
C ALA A 23 -3.57 -7.08 8.91
N ILE A 24 -4.18 -6.76 10.05
CA ILE A 24 -3.86 -7.37 11.34
C ILE A 24 -4.08 -8.89 11.28
N GLU A 25 -5.16 -9.35 10.68
CA GLU A 25 -5.45 -10.77 10.51
C GLU A 25 -4.40 -11.49 9.65
N VAL A 26 -3.88 -10.83 8.61
CA VAL A 26 -2.73 -11.35 7.84
C VAL A 26 -1.50 -11.46 8.73
N ALA A 27 -1.13 -10.38 9.41
CA ALA A 27 0.11 -10.24 10.14
C ALA A 27 0.21 -11.19 11.36
N ARG A 28 -0.87 -11.30 12.15
CA ARG A 28 -0.92 -12.10 13.37
C ARG A 28 -0.69 -13.60 13.17
N ALA A 29 -0.85 -14.09 11.94
CA ALA A 29 -0.54 -15.47 11.60
C ALA A 29 0.98 -15.80 11.67
N PHE A 30 1.84 -14.78 11.71
CA PHE A 30 3.28 -14.92 11.60
C PHE A 30 4.06 -14.42 12.82
N GLY A 31 3.46 -13.65 13.69
CA GLY A 31 4.14 -13.16 14.89
C GLY A 31 3.38 -12.05 15.61
N ARG A 32 4.11 -11.33 16.46
CA ARG A 32 3.62 -10.14 17.18
C ARG A 32 3.38 -8.99 16.20
N VAL A 33 2.29 -8.27 16.40
CA VAL A 33 1.85 -7.18 15.53
C VAL A 33 1.90 -5.86 16.27
N VAL A 34 2.53 -4.85 15.68
CA VAL A 34 2.42 -3.46 16.12
C VAL A 34 1.80 -2.67 14.97
N VAL A 35 0.68 -2.02 15.26
CA VAL A 35 -0.01 -1.12 14.34
C VAL A 35 0.35 0.31 14.70
N VAL A 36 0.82 1.07 13.72
CA VAL A 36 0.90 2.54 13.80
C VAL A 36 0.21 3.07 12.54
N ALA A 37 -0.94 3.69 12.71
CA ALA A 37 -1.78 4.11 11.59
C ALA A 37 -2.37 5.51 11.82
N PRO A 38 -2.74 6.23 10.74
CA PRO A 38 -3.34 7.55 10.83
C PRO A 38 -4.63 7.57 11.65
N GLU A 39 -4.87 8.68 12.36
CA GLU A 39 -6.12 8.91 13.09
C GLU A 39 -7.32 9.11 12.17
N THR A 40 -7.07 9.60 10.95
CA THR A 40 -8.08 9.88 9.93
C THR A 40 -7.60 9.42 8.57
N THR A 41 -8.54 9.17 7.66
CA THR A 41 -8.23 8.78 6.27
C THR A 41 -7.29 9.77 5.60
N GLN A 42 -6.24 9.25 4.96
CA GLN A 42 -5.15 9.96 4.29
C GLN A 42 -5.04 9.56 2.81
N SER A 43 -6.17 9.29 2.16
CA SER A 43 -6.19 8.88 0.74
C SER A 43 -5.55 9.93 -0.17
N GLY A 44 -4.78 9.49 -1.15
CA GLY A 44 -4.11 10.37 -2.11
C GLY A 44 -2.88 11.11 -1.57
N MET A 45 -2.41 10.79 -0.37
CA MET A 45 -1.25 11.47 0.25
C MET A 45 0.10 11.00 -0.28
N SER A 46 0.14 9.93 -1.08
CA SER A 46 1.41 9.45 -1.65
C SER A 46 2.49 9.22 -0.56
N GLN A 47 3.69 9.75 -0.76
CA GLN A 47 4.81 9.76 0.19
C GLN A 47 4.94 11.07 0.99
N ALA A 48 3.82 11.78 1.22
CA ALA A 48 3.84 13.01 2.00
C ALA A 48 4.33 12.78 3.43
N ILE A 49 5.12 13.75 3.94
CA ILE A 49 5.59 13.78 5.32
C ILE A 49 5.15 15.09 5.99
N THR A 50 4.95 15.07 7.30
CA THR A 50 4.56 16.23 8.09
C THR A 50 5.79 16.92 8.68
N MET A 51 6.17 18.09 8.13
CA MET A 51 7.39 18.78 8.54
C MET A 51 7.15 19.94 9.52
N TYR A 52 5.98 20.56 9.53
CA TYR A 52 5.77 21.85 10.18
C TYR A 52 4.79 21.82 11.36
N ASN A 53 4.16 20.69 11.60
CA ASN A 53 3.20 20.52 12.67
C ASN A 53 3.67 19.45 13.67
N PRO A 54 3.41 19.62 14.98
CA PRO A 54 3.66 18.58 15.96
C PRO A 54 2.74 17.38 15.67
N LEU A 55 3.27 16.19 15.90
CA LEU A 55 2.56 14.92 15.70
C LEU A 55 2.31 14.24 17.04
N TYR A 56 1.16 13.59 17.17
CA TYR A 56 0.69 12.99 18.41
C TYR A 56 0.49 11.50 18.22
N LEU A 57 1.09 10.70 19.12
CA LEU A 57 0.93 9.25 19.17
C LEU A 57 0.02 8.88 20.33
N ARG A 58 -1.00 8.09 20.05
CA ARG A 58 -1.97 7.60 21.02
C ARG A 58 -2.07 6.08 20.99
N ARG A 59 -1.88 5.43 22.13
CA ARG A 59 -2.16 3.99 22.25
C ARG A 59 -3.68 3.79 22.31
N ILE A 60 -4.21 2.95 21.44
CA ILE A 60 -5.65 2.69 21.32
C ILE A 60 -6.04 1.41 22.06
N ARG A 61 -5.34 0.31 21.75
CA ARG A 61 -5.58 -0.99 22.39
C ARG A 61 -4.30 -1.82 22.43
N GLU A 62 -4.28 -2.74 23.36
CA GLU A 62 -3.31 -3.82 23.42
C GLU A 62 -4.03 -5.10 23.77
N GLU A 63 -3.93 -6.08 22.92
CA GLU A 63 -4.48 -7.41 23.07
C GLU A 63 -3.34 -8.42 22.90
N GLU A 64 -3.59 -9.70 23.19
CA GLU A 64 -2.58 -10.73 23.08
C GLU A 64 -1.90 -10.74 21.70
N GLY A 65 -0.64 -10.33 21.66
CA GLY A 65 0.19 -10.28 20.44
C GLY A 65 -0.09 -9.11 19.50
N VAL A 66 -0.99 -8.17 19.80
CA VAL A 66 -1.34 -7.01 18.95
C VAL A 66 -1.38 -5.73 19.79
N ALA A 67 -0.60 -4.73 19.40
CA ALA A 67 -0.65 -3.37 19.95
C ALA A 67 -1.02 -2.36 18.86
N VAL A 68 -2.03 -1.53 19.09
CA VAL A 68 -2.55 -0.56 18.11
C VAL A 68 -2.34 0.87 18.60
N TYR A 69 -1.70 1.67 17.76
CA TYR A 69 -1.46 3.09 17.98
C TYR A 69 -2.06 3.91 16.84
N ALA A 70 -2.75 4.98 17.21
CA ALA A 70 -3.19 6.02 16.29
C ALA A 70 -2.17 7.16 16.28
N PHE A 71 -1.85 7.67 15.11
CA PHE A 71 -0.88 8.76 14.92
C PHE A 71 -1.48 9.87 14.07
N SER A 72 -1.24 11.12 14.44
CA SER A 72 -1.84 12.28 13.76
C SER A 72 -1.11 12.66 12.45
N GLY A 73 -0.21 11.84 11.96
CA GLY A 73 0.57 12.04 10.75
C GLY A 73 0.04 11.26 9.55
N THR A 74 0.80 11.34 8.45
CA THR A 74 0.58 10.56 7.23
C THR A 74 0.95 9.08 7.43
N PRO A 75 0.62 8.19 6.48
CA PRO A 75 1.08 6.80 6.52
C PRO A 75 2.61 6.66 6.58
N VAL A 76 3.33 7.51 5.86
CA VAL A 76 4.81 7.57 5.91
C VAL A 76 5.31 8.00 7.28
N ASP A 77 4.68 9.01 7.89
CA ASP A 77 4.99 9.45 9.25
C ASP A 77 4.76 8.33 10.28
N CYS A 78 3.73 7.50 10.07
CA CYS A 78 3.45 6.34 10.94
C CYS A 78 4.60 5.32 10.90
N VAL A 79 5.13 5.02 9.72
CA VAL A 79 6.29 4.12 9.56
C VAL A 79 7.51 4.72 10.23
N LYS A 80 7.81 5.99 9.98
CA LYS A 80 8.94 6.70 10.62
C LYS A 80 8.82 6.69 12.14
N MET A 81 7.65 7.01 12.69
CA MET A 81 7.37 6.97 14.13
C MET A 81 7.60 5.58 14.72
N ALA A 82 7.17 4.53 14.00
CA ALA A 82 7.37 3.16 14.44
C ALA A 82 8.86 2.82 14.54
N PHE A 83 9.64 3.04 13.49
CA PHE A 83 11.06 2.66 13.46
C PHE A 83 11.94 3.57 14.31
N ASP A 84 11.72 4.89 14.27
CA ASP A 84 12.61 5.84 14.95
C ASP A 84 12.35 5.95 16.45
N TYR A 85 11.16 5.64 16.91
CA TYR A 85 10.78 5.84 18.30
C TYR A 85 10.22 4.58 18.97
N LEU A 86 9.11 4.03 18.45
CA LEU A 86 8.34 3.02 19.16
C LEU A 86 9.05 1.65 19.20
N LEU A 87 9.72 1.28 18.10
CA LEU A 87 10.39 -0.01 17.89
C LEU A 87 11.91 0.14 17.70
N ARG A 88 12.48 1.27 18.11
CA ARG A 88 13.89 1.62 17.88
C ARG A 88 14.87 0.50 18.26
N ASP A 89 14.60 -0.21 19.34
CA ASP A 89 15.48 -1.24 19.88
C ASP A 89 15.02 -2.66 19.48
N GLU A 90 14.07 -2.76 18.58
CA GLU A 90 13.50 -4.02 18.11
C GLU A 90 13.77 -4.23 16.62
N ARG A 91 13.93 -5.48 16.23
CA ARG A 91 14.01 -5.85 14.82
C ARG A 91 12.61 -6.08 14.27
N VAL A 92 12.19 -5.26 13.32
CA VAL A 92 10.99 -5.49 12.52
C VAL A 92 11.32 -6.44 11.39
N ASP A 93 10.56 -7.52 11.26
CA ASP A 93 10.79 -8.56 10.26
C ASP A 93 10.02 -8.32 8.95
N MET A 94 8.95 -7.52 8.99
CA MET A 94 8.16 -7.14 7.82
C MET A 94 7.29 -5.90 8.09
N VAL A 95 7.05 -5.13 7.05
CA VAL A 95 6.02 -4.06 7.03
C VAL A 95 4.86 -4.49 6.13
N ILE A 96 3.64 -4.41 6.63
CA ILE A 96 2.41 -4.59 5.85
C ILE A 96 1.64 -3.27 5.89
N SER A 97 1.39 -2.69 4.72
CA SER A 97 0.56 -1.50 4.58
C SER A 97 -0.74 -1.84 3.85
N GLY A 98 -1.86 -1.54 4.47
CA GLY A 98 -3.20 -1.84 3.93
C GLY A 98 -4.11 -2.52 4.98
N VAL A 99 -5.10 -3.33 4.59
CA VAL A 99 -5.55 -3.57 3.20
C VAL A 99 -6.31 -2.35 2.69
N ASN A 100 -5.80 -1.72 1.64
CA ASN A 100 -6.42 -0.54 1.08
C ASN A 100 -7.78 -0.85 0.46
N HIS A 101 -8.72 0.06 0.60
CA HIS A 101 -10.03 0.05 -0.04
C HIS A 101 -9.93 0.71 -1.41
N GLY A 102 -9.82 -0.09 -2.46
CA GLY A 102 -9.52 0.31 -3.83
C GLY A 102 -8.13 -0.11 -4.29
N SER A 103 -7.99 -0.32 -5.61
CA SER A 103 -6.73 -0.74 -6.23
C SER A 103 -5.68 0.36 -6.26
N ASN A 104 -4.43 -0.02 -6.09
CA ASN A 104 -3.24 0.80 -6.30
C ASN A 104 -2.43 0.36 -7.53
N SER A 105 -3.11 -0.22 -8.52
CA SER A 105 -2.51 -0.64 -9.80
C SER A 105 -2.17 0.55 -10.70
N ALA A 106 -1.41 0.31 -11.74
CA ALA A 106 -0.99 1.29 -12.73
C ALA A 106 -0.40 2.57 -12.10
N VAL A 107 -0.83 3.75 -12.56
CA VAL A 107 -0.37 5.05 -12.05
C VAL A 107 -0.81 5.32 -10.61
N ASN A 108 -1.84 4.62 -10.11
CA ASN A 108 -2.35 4.85 -8.75
C ASN A 108 -1.29 4.59 -7.67
N VAL A 109 -0.30 3.74 -7.94
CA VAL A 109 0.84 3.51 -7.04
C VAL A 109 1.54 4.82 -6.65
N LEU A 110 1.57 5.83 -7.52
CA LEU A 110 2.21 7.12 -7.28
C LEU A 110 1.40 8.04 -6.33
N TYR A 111 0.09 7.82 -6.24
CA TYR A 111 -0.81 8.64 -5.39
C TYR A 111 -1.13 7.96 -4.06
N SER A 112 -0.81 6.68 -3.94
CA SER A 112 -1.20 5.82 -2.83
C SER A 112 -0.42 6.10 -1.55
N GLY A 113 -1.13 6.41 -0.46
CA GLY A 113 -0.57 6.46 0.89
C GLY A 113 -0.18 5.06 1.40
N THR A 114 -0.97 4.03 1.06
CA THR A 114 -0.65 2.62 1.33
C THR A 114 0.71 2.25 0.75
N MET A 115 0.95 2.56 -0.54
CA MET A 115 2.23 2.25 -1.18
C MET A 115 3.36 3.16 -0.69
N GLY A 116 3.06 4.43 -0.39
CA GLY A 116 4.03 5.35 0.24
C GLY A 116 4.60 4.78 1.54
N ALA A 117 3.74 4.25 2.40
CA ALA A 117 4.15 3.61 3.65
C ALA A 117 4.91 2.29 3.43
N ALA A 118 4.48 1.45 2.49
CA ALA A 118 5.20 0.21 2.16
C ALA A 118 6.61 0.51 1.62
N ILE A 119 6.73 1.48 0.71
CA ILE A 119 8.02 1.92 0.17
C ILE A 119 8.90 2.46 1.29
N GLU A 120 8.39 3.32 2.16
CA GLU A 120 9.14 3.82 3.33
C GLU A 120 9.64 2.68 4.20
N GLY A 121 8.76 1.71 4.50
CA GLY A 121 9.12 0.53 5.30
C GLY A 121 10.27 -0.29 4.71
N SER A 122 10.35 -0.38 3.38
CA SER A 122 11.41 -1.13 2.70
C SER A 122 12.82 -0.55 2.90
N PHE A 123 12.95 0.71 3.32
CA PHE A 123 14.24 1.34 3.61
C PHE A 123 14.89 0.83 4.90
N TYR A 124 14.13 0.22 5.79
CA TYR A 124 14.61 -0.21 7.10
C TYR A 124 15.16 -1.64 7.12
N GLY A 125 15.42 -2.23 5.93
CA GLY A 125 16.10 -3.52 5.79
C GLY A 125 15.21 -4.73 6.08
N CYS A 126 13.90 -4.59 5.95
CA CYS A 126 12.93 -5.68 5.97
C CYS A 126 12.05 -5.65 4.72
N PRO A 127 11.42 -6.78 4.34
CA PRO A 127 10.43 -6.80 3.27
C PRO A 127 9.23 -5.92 3.61
N ALA A 128 8.65 -5.29 2.59
CA ALA A 128 7.43 -4.51 2.72
C ALA A 128 6.38 -4.91 1.68
N VAL A 129 5.11 -4.93 2.07
CA VAL A 129 3.99 -5.29 1.21
C VAL A 129 2.91 -4.23 1.35
N GLY A 130 2.59 -3.54 0.25
CA GLY A 130 1.36 -2.77 0.12
C GLY A 130 0.26 -3.68 -0.41
N LEU A 131 -0.80 -3.87 0.35
CA LEU A 131 -1.90 -4.78 0.04
C LEU A 131 -3.18 -3.99 -0.18
N SER A 132 -3.83 -4.21 -1.32
CA SER A 132 -5.04 -3.50 -1.75
C SER A 132 -6.10 -4.47 -2.25
N LEU A 133 -7.36 -4.16 -1.99
CA LEU A 133 -8.52 -4.83 -2.56
C LEU A 133 -9.16 -3.92 -3.60
N ASP A 134 -9.33 -4.40 -4.81
CA ASP A 134 -9.92 -3.65 -5.93
C ASP A 134 -11.46 -3.55 -5.79
N ASP A 135 -11.91 -3.08 -4.62
CA ASP A 135 -13.32 -2.87 -4.29
C ASP A 135 -13.47 -1.55 -3.52
N HIS A 136 -14.36 -0.69 -4.00
CA HIS A 136 -14.71 0.60 -3.38
C HIS A 136 -16.05 0.55 -2.64
N GLY A 137 -16.70 -0.61 -2.59
CA GLY A 137 -18.00 -0.80 -1.95
C GLY A 137 -17.92 -0.70 -0.42
N ALA A 138 -18.90 -0.08 0.22
CA ALA A 138 -18.97 0.01 1.68
C ALA A 138 -19.01 -1.37 2.37
N ASP A 139 -19.49 -2.40 1.65
CA ASP A 139 -19.62 -3.79 2.09
C ASP A 139 -18.53 -4.70 1.51
N ALA A 140 -17.38 -4.14 1.09
CA ALA A 140 -16.26 -4.90 0.53
C ALA A 140 -15.86 -6.08 1.45
N ASP A 141 -15.66 -7.25 0.83
CA ASP A 141 -15.21 -8.47 1.51
C ASP A 141 -13.70 -8.65 1.37
N PHE A 142 -12.99 -8.49 2.47
CA PHE A 142 -11.54 -8.62 2.54
C PHE A 142 -11.04 -10.07 2.65
N ALA A 143 -11.91 -11.09 2.67
CA ALA A 143 -11.51 -12.48 2.90
C ALA A 143 -10.45 -12.97 1.89
N ALA A 144 -10.61 -12.66 0.61
CA ALA A 144 -9.62 -13.00 -0.41
C ALA A 144 -8.27 -12.30 -0.17
N ALA A 145 -8.29 -11.02 0.22
CA ALA A 145 -7.08 -10.27 0.55
C ALA A 145 -6.35 -10.86 1.75
N VAL A 146 -7.06 -11.32 2.77
CA VAL A 146 -6.47 -12.04 3.92
C VAL A 146 -5.81 -13.34 3.49
N VAL A 147 -6.47 -14.16 2.68
CA VAL A 147 -5.94 -15.45 2.24
C VAL A 147 -4.68 -15.27 1.39
N TYR A 148 -4.74 -14.40 0.38
CA TYR A 148 -3.59 -14.16 -0.49
C TYR A 148 -2.48 -13.36 0.19
N GLY A 149 -2.82 -12.43 1.08
CA GLY A 149 -1.85 -11.73 1.92
C GLY A 149 -1.05 -12.70 2.79
N ARG A 150 -1.71 -13.63 3.47
CA ARG A 150 -1.03 -14.70 4.25
C ARG A 150 -0.14 -15.57 3.38
N ARG A 151 -0.58 -15.92 2.18
CA ARG A 151 0.22 -16.73 1.27
C ARG A 151 1.49 -15.98 0.86
N ILE A 152 1.38 -14.73 0.42
CA ILE A 152 2.52 -13.91 0.00
C ILE A 152 3.51 -13.71 1.16
N VAL A 153 3.03 -13.35 2.34
CA VAL A 153 3.87 -13.17 3.53
C VAL A 153 4.55 -14.47 3.91
N GLY A 154 3.83 -15.60 3.86
CA GLY A 154 4.38 -16.92 4.13
C GLY A 154 5.47 -17.32 3.14
N ASP A 155 5.26 -17.09 1.85
CA ASP A 155 6.23 -17.37 0.78
C ASP A 155 7.50 -16.52 0.95
N ILE A 156 7.35 -15.22 1.30
CA ILE A 156 8.50 -14.33 1.59
C ILE A 156 9.29 -14.82 2.79
N PHE A 157 8.63 -15.24 3.89
CA PHE A 157 9.32 -15.74 5.07
C PHE A 157 9.94 -17.12 4.89
N ALA A 158 9.46 -17.90 3.93
CA ALA A 158 10.02 -19.23 3.61
C ALA A 158 11.22 -19.17 2.66
N ALA A 159 11.42 -18.05 1.98
CA ALA A 159 12.47 -17.85 1.00
C ALA A 159 13.58 -16.92 1.51
N GLU A 160 14.78 -17.05 0.94
CA GLU A 160 15.81 -16.01 1.03
C GLU A 160 15.52 -14.96 -0.05
N VAL A 161 14.99 -13.79 0.36
CA VAL A 161 14.69 -12.70 -0.54
C VAL A 161 15.79 -11.65 -0.49
N GLU A 162 16.14 -11.10 -1.65
CA GLU A 162 17.05 -9.96 -1.75
C GLU A 162 16.34 -8.69 -1.28
N LEU A 163 17.02 -7.91 -0.45
CA LEU A 163 16.53 -6.63 0.06
C LEU A 163 17.23 -5.45 -0.65
N PRO A 164 16.59 -4.30 -0.80
CA PRO A 164 15.22 -4.00 -0.37
C PRO A 164 14.15 -4.72 -1.22
N LEU A 165 13.09 -5.20 -0.60
CA LEU A 165 11.93 -5.77 -1.28
C LEU A 165 10.68 -4.98 -0.90
N CYS A 166 9.99 -4.43 -1.90
CA CYS A 166 8.66 -3.83 -1.75
C CYS A 166 7.71 -4.38 -2.82
N LEU A 167 6.56 -4.88 -2.40
CA LEU A 167 5.55 -5.42 -3.30
C LEU A 167 4.28 -4.55 -3.28
N ASN A 168 3.78 -4.22 -4.46
CA ASN A 168 2.43 -3.70 -4.67
C ASN A 168 1.51 -4.87 -5.02
N VAL A 169 0.64 -5.25 -4.10
CA VAL A 169 -0.26 -6.39 -4.24
C VAL A 169 -1.69 -5.89 -4.35
N ASN A 170 -2.35 -6.22 -5.44
CA ASN A 170 -3.73 -5.85 -5.68
C ASN A 170 -4.59 -7.11 -5.89
N VAL A 171 -5.63 -7.24 -5.07
CA VAL A 171 -6.55 -8.38 -5.08
C VAL A 171 -7.83 -7.97 -5.80
N PRO A 172 -8.24 -8.66 -6.88
CA PRO A 172 -9.49 -8.33 -7.57
C PRO A 172 -10.71 -8.73 -6.75
N VAL A 173 -11.84 -8.08 -7.02
CA VAL A 173 -13.14 -8.46 -6.43
C VAL A 173 -13.46 -9.92 -6.75
N GLY A 174 -13.89 -10.65 -5.73
CA GLY A 174 -14.35 -12.03 -5.85
C GLY A 174 -13.97 -12.88 -4.64
N SER A 175 -14.64 -14.01 -4.50
CA SER A 175 -14.31 -15.01 -3.49
C SER A 175 -12.99 -15.72 -3.84
N VAL A 176 -12.34 -16.31 -2.83
CA VAL A 176 -11.09 -17.07 -3.02
C VAL A 176 -11.22 -18.15 -4.12
N GLY A 177 -12.39 -18.79 -4.23
CA GLY A 177 -12.63 -19.84 -5.23
C GLY A 177 -12.80 -19.33 -6.67
N GLU A 178 -13.11 -18.04 -6.86
CA GLU A 178 -13.23 -17.40 -8.17
C GLU A 178 -11.90 -16.86 -8.69
N LEU A 179 -10.94 -16.63 -7.79
CA LEU A 179 -9.64 -16.12 -8.16
C LEU A 179 -8.75 -17.25 -8.72
N LYS A 180 -8.05 -16.95 -9.80
CA LYS A 180 -7.22 -17.91 -10.54
C LYS A 180 -5.80 -18.08 -9.97
N GLY A 181 -5.50 -17.41 -8.87
CA GLY A 181 -4.18 -17.42 -8.22
C GLY A 181 -3.48 -16.07 -8.28
N MET A 182 -2.16 -16.08 -8.08
CA MET A 182 -1.31 -14.88 -8.11
C MET A 182 -0.55 -14.82 -9.44
N LYS A 183 -0.29 -13.59 -9.90
CA LYS A 183 0.52 -13.34 -11.09
C LYS A 183 1.54 -12.25 -10.81
N LEU A 184 2.83 -12.57 -11.01
CA LEU A 184 3.88 -11.56 -11.07
C LEU A 184 3.69 -10.73 -12.35
N CYS A 185 3.63 -9.41 -12.18
CA CYS A 185 3.30 -8.46 -13.22
C CYS A 185 4.26 -7.28 -13.20
N ARG A 186 4.24 -6.51 -14.26
CA ARG A 186 4.73 -5.13 -14.25
C ARG A 186 3.58 -4.14 -14.10
N GLN A 187 3.90 -2.94 -13.67
CA GLN A 187 2.95 -1.82 -13.64
C GLN A 187 2.45 -1.50 -15.06
N ASN A 188 1.13 -1.30 -15.20
CA ASN A 188 0.52 -0.80 -16.44
C ASN A 188 0.81 0.69 -16.63
N ARG A 189 0.86 1.16 -17.88
CA ARG A 189 1.02 2.58 -18.25
C ARG A 189 -0.31 3.31 -18.37
N GLY A 190 -1.28 2.95 -17.54
CA GLY A 190 -2.56 3.64 -17.46
C GLY A 190 -2.44 5.03 -16.85
N PHE A 191 -3.42 5.86 -17.13
CA PHE A 191 -3.49 7.25 -16.63
C PHE A 191 -4.94 7.68 -16.46
N TRP A 192 -5.14 8.78 -15.72
CA TRP A 192 -6.45 9.41 -15.55
C TRP A 192 -6.66 10.49 -16.59
N ARG A 193 -7.92 10.65 -17.05
CA ARG A 193 -8.36 11.62 -18.03
C ARG A 193 -9.61 12.33 -17.55
N GLU A 194 -9.79 13.62 -17.95
CA GLU A 194 -10.96 14.44 -17.61
C GLU A 194 -11.19 14.52 -16.10
N GLU A 195 -10.12 14.85 -15.36
CA GLU A 195 -10.07 14.69 -13.91
C GLU A 195 -10.90 15.68 -13.11
N PHE A 196 -11.34 16.80 -13.70
CA PHE A 196 -12.12 17.82 -12.98
C PHE A 196 -13.53 17.93 -13.49
N TYR A 197 -14.49 17.77 -12.58
CA TYR A 197 -15.90 18.05 -12.82
C TYR A 197 -16.29 19.36 -12.15
N ARG A 198 -16.72 20.35 -12.96
CA ARG A 198 -17.07 21.72 -12.52
C ARG A 198 -18.51 21.76 -12.03
N HIS A 199 -18.71 22.43 -10.91
CA HIS A 199 -20.01 22.78 -10.35
C HIS A 199 -20.05 24.26 -9.94
N GLU A 200 -21.23 24.73 -9.54
CA GLU A 200 -21.47 26.07 -9.01
C GLU A 200 -22.25 25.98 -7.70
N ASP A 201 -21.82 26.69 -6.66
CA ASP A 201 -22.55 26.78 -5.41
C ASP A 201 -23.76 27.72 -5.49
N PRO A 202 -24.69 27.71 -4.49
CA PRO A 202 -25.86 28.58 -4.49
C PRO A 202 -25.57 30.10 -4.52
N ARG A 203 -24.31 30.50 -4.39
CA ARG A 203 -23.86 31.90 -4.45
C ARG A 203 -23.12 32.22 -5.76
N GLY A 204 -23.17 31.33 -6.74
CA GLY A 204 -22.53 31.51 -8.04
C GLY A 204 -21.00 31.32 -8.03
N ARG A 205 -20.42 30.70 -7.00
CA ARG A 205 -18.98 30.41 -6.97
C ARG A 205 -18.72 29.04 -7.57
N GLU A 206 -17.78 28.97 -8.49
CA GLU A 206 -17.35 27.72 -9.09
C GLU A 206 -16.57 26.90 -8.09
N TYR A 207 -16.79 25.56 -8.11
CA TYR A 207 -15.98 24.58 -7.41
C TYR A 207 -15.82 23.33 -8.26
N PHE A 208 -14.82 22.54 -7.95
CA PHE A 208 -14.42 21.41 -8.77
C PHE A 208 -14.27 20.16 -7.91
N TRP A 209 -14.77 19.04 -8.41
CA TRP A 209 -14.45 17.73 -7.88
C TRP A 209 -13.34 17.11 -8.71
N LEU A 210 -12.31 16.58 -8.04
CA LEU A 210 -11.36 15.69 -8.67
C LEU A 210 -12.05 14.33 -8.87
N THR A 211 -12.12 13.90 -10.10
CA THR A 211 -12.77 12.66 -10.54
C THR A 211 -11.98 12.11 -11.73
N GLY A 212 -12.61 11.63 -12.77
CA GLY A 212 -11.94 11.23 -13.99
C GLY A 212 -12.26 9.80 -14.39
N GLU A 213 -11.78 9.46 -15.57
CA GLU A 213 -11.87 8.13 -16.15
C GLU A 213 -10.46 7.52 -16.23
N PHE A 214 -10.28 6.34 -15.65
CA PHE A 214 -9.04 5.61 -15.81
C PHE A 214 -8.94 5.03 -17.23
N VAL A 215 -7.82 5.28 -17.88
CA VAL A 215 -7.53 4.77 -19.23
C VAL A 215 -6.39 3.76 -19.13
N ASN A 216 -6.67 2.51 -19.51
CA ASN A 216 -5.64 1.51 -19.67
C ASN A 216 -4.75 1.89 -20.87
N GLY A 217 -3.49 2.23 -20.62
CA GLY A 217 -2.55 2.64 -21.67
C GLY A 217 -2.01 1.51 -22.53
N GLU A 218 -2.24 0.25 -22.11
CA GLU A 218 -1.69 -0.95 -22.77
C GLU A 218 -2.74 -2.09 -22.78
N PRO A 219 -3.89 -1.92 -23.43
CA PRO A 219 -5.02 -2.86 -23.33
C PRO A 219 -4.69 -4.27 -23.88
N GLU A 220 -3.72 -4.38 -24.80
CA GLU A 220 -3.29 -5.65 -25.38
C GLU A 220 -2.19 -6.36 -24.59
N ALA A 221 -1.59 -5.69 -23.59
CA ALA A 221 -0.51 -6.27 -22.80
C ALA A 221 -1.06 -7.24 -21.76
N THR A 222 -0.53 -8.47 -21.71
CA THR A 222 -0.99 -9.54 -20.83
C THR A 222 -0.09 -9.75 -19.61
N ASP A 223 0.94 -8.92 -19.45
CA ASP A 223 1.96 -8.98 -18.38
C ASP A 223 1.81 -7.87 -17.34
N THR A 224 0.71 -7.11 -17.39
CA THR A 224 0.46 -5.96 -16.51
C THR A 224 -0.47 -6.32 -15.34
N ASP A 225 -0.42 -5.49 -14.28
CA ASP A 225 -1.32 -5.54 -13.12
C ASP A 225 -2.80 -5.37 -13.54
N GLU A 226 -3.11 -4.43 -14.43
CA GLU A 226 -4.46 -4.22 -14.96
C GLU A 226 -5.01 -5.49 -15.67
N TRP A 227 -4.17 -6.14 -16.48
CA TRP A 227 -4.56 -7.39 -17.14
C TRP A 227 -4.82 -8.49 -16.10
N ALA A 228 -3.96 -8.59 -15.08
CA ALA A 228 -4.10 -9.59 -14.03
C ALA A 228 -5.44 -9.41 -13.28
N LEU A 229 -5.75 -8.19 -12.85
CA LEU A 229 -6.98 -7.87 -12.15
C LEU A 229 -8.22 -8.16 -13.00
N ALA A 230 -8.23 -7.69 -14.25
CA ALA A 230 -9.33 -7.95 -15.20
C ALA A 230 -9.56 -9.45 -15.46
N ASN A 231 -8.52 -10.28 -15.31
CA ASN A 231 -8.60 -11.73 -15.52
C ASN A 231 -8.70 -12.55 -14.22
N LYS A 232 -9.02 -11.90 -13.08
CA LYS A 232 -9.21 -12.55 -11.79
C LYS A 232 -7.93 -13.17 -11.20
N TYR A 233 -6.77 -12.59 -11.48
CA TYR A 233 -5.53 -12.92 -10.79
C TYR A 233 -5.19 -11.83 -9.77
N VAL A 234 -4.66 -12.22 -8.63
CA VAL A 234 -4.02 -11.28 -7.71
C VAL A 234 -2.76 -10.76 -8.38
N ALA A 235 -2.70 -9.46 -8.62
CA ALA A 235 -1.55 -8.82 -9.23
C ALA A 235 -0.46 -8.58 -8.18
N VAL A 236 0.77 -9.00 -8.45
CA VAL A 236 1.94 -8.79 -7.59
C VAL A 236 3.01 -8.07 -8.41
N VAL A 237 3.27 -6.82 -8.07
CA VAL A 237 4.24 -5.97 -8.76
C VAL A 237 5.39 -5.62 -7.81
N PRO A 238 6.63 -6.07 -8.07
CA PRO A 238 7.78 -5.53 -7.35
C PRO A 238 7.98 -4.06 -7.70
N VAL A 239 8.09 -3.21 -6.69
CA VAL A 239 8.31 -1.77 -6.88
C VAL A 239 9.64 -1.33 -6.26
N GLN A 240 10.20 -0.26 -6.80
CA GLN A 240 11.44 0.33 -6.32
C GLN A 240 11.32 1.86 -6.27
N VAL A 241 12.20 2.49 -5.51
CA VAL A 241 12.20 3.94 -5.33
C VAL A 241 13.00 4.71 -6.35
N ASP A 242 13.88 4.04 -7.09
CA ASP A 242 14.68 4.70 -8.11
C ASP A 242 13.82 4.98 -9.36
N LEU A 243 13.41 6.24 -9.49
CA LEU A 243 12.60 6.74 -10.60
C LEU A 243 13.44 7.16 -11.81
N THR A 244 14.75 6.88 -11.83
CA THR A 244 15.64 7.23 -12.93
C THR A 244 15.28 6.47 -14.20
N ASP A 245 14.97 7.18 -15.30
CA ASP A 245 14.91 6.55 -16.63
C ASP A 245 16.34 6.34 -17.15
N TYR A 246 16.90 5.17 -16.88
CA TYR A 246 18.26 4.80 -17.30
C TYR A 246 18.45 4.79 -18.82
N ARG A 247 17.37 4.59 -19.60
CA ARG A 247 17.42 4.70 -21.06
C ARG A 247 17.63 6.16 -21.47
N GLN A 248 16.86 7.09 -20.88
CA GLN A 248 16.99 8.51 -21.15
C GLN A 248 18.30 9.08 -20.60
N LEU A 249 18.74 8.64 -19.43
CA LEU A 249 20.04 9.02 -18.88
C LEU A 249 21.17 8.73 -19.89
N LYS A 250 21.18 7.52 -20.50
CA LYS A 250 22.15 7.13 -21.52
C LYS A 250 22.01 7.95 -22.82
N ASN A 251 20.81 8.30 -23.22
CA ASN A 251 20.57 9.09 -24.43
C ASN A 251 21.01 10.54 -24.24
N LEU A 252 20.64 11.14 -23.08
CA LEU A 252 20.91 12.56 -22.79
C LEU A 252 22.39 12.85 -22.55
N THR A 253 23.22 11.88 -22.17
CA THR A 253 24.68 12.06 -22.13
C THR A 253 25.29 12.49 -23.46
N LYS A 254 24.63 12.22 -24.59
CA LYS A 254 25.07 12.64 -25.92
C LYS A 254 24.56 14.03 -26.30
N VAL A 255 23.56 14.56 -25.58
CA VAL A 255 22.86 15.81 -25.91
C VAL A 255 23.25 16.94 -24.95
N LEU A 256 23.28 16.64 -23.66
CA LEU A 256 23.68 17.58 -22.62
C LEU A 256 25.16 17.44 -22.36
N LYS A 257 25.93 18.49 -22.69
CA LYS A 257 27.41 18.55 -22.55
C LYS A 257 27.75 19.54 -21.45
#